data_98ba5e647b03e9ec074fe080f4fae0b6
#
_entry.id   98ba5e647b03e9ec074fe080f4fae0b6
#
_cell.length_a   1.000
_cell.length_b   1.000
_cell.length_c   1.000
_cell.angle_alpha   90.00
_cell.angle_beta   90.00
_cell.angle_gamma   90.00
#
_symmetry.space_group_name_H-M   'P 1'
#
loop_
_entity.id
_entity.type
_entity.pdbx_description
1 polymer ?
#
loop_
_entity_poly.entity_id
_entity_poly.type
_entity_poly.pdbx_seq_one_letter_code
_entity_poly.pdbx_strand_id
1 'polypeptide(L)'
;MQLATRVHRTLQVGRTAAIIWLSYKVPSTTRKLLGRPPADVATMSARHERTAERVLGLALSMRGVMIKMCQAIATRADVFPREFIERLKQCHDAVPAKSFERVRAVVEADLGKPLDAIFLEFEPTPVAAASLAQVHLARLQDGREVAVKVQYPDIDDIIRTDLRNMQRICRVYEFFDPQPLELLPLLQELTTHLGFELDFQREAACAKRVRDLFADDTQVKIPEVYEEWSGERTLVMERVDGIKITEKDAIVEAGLDPAHVVQDLMHIYVRMILAAGFFQADPHPGNLFVTPEGRIIVIDFGLSKELPEGFGLGLFELMFSLMTFNESAMVRAFEELGFRSKTGDPNTFLLLARRMVSRSDSGSFEGEFTEQMTDELFEAIREDPVAEVPSDFVLVARVFSFLSGIAHTLGSRANVLQAMGATGN
;
A
#
# COMPACT_ATOMS: atom_id res chain seq x y z
N MET A 1 -5.50 -17.50 20.89
CA MET A 1 -4.07 -17.24 21.26
C MET A 1 -3.88 -17.49 22.77
N GLN A 2 -2.81 -18.22 23.17
CA GLN A 2 -2.53 -18.51 24.58
C GLN A 2 -2.17 -17.24 25.39
N LEU A 3 -2.54 -17.16 26.66
CA LEU A 3 -2.29 -16.01 27.55
C LEU A 3 -0.80 -15.64 27.60
N ALA A 4 0.08 -16.64 27.67
CA ALA A 4 1.54 -16.43 27.67
C ALA A 4 2.02 -15.66 26.43
N THR A 5 1.49 -15.95 25.25
CA THR A 5 1.83 -15.26 24.01
C THR A 5 1.36 -13.79 24.04
N ARG A 6 0.17 -13.51 24.58
CA ARG A 6 -0.34 -12.14 24.74
C ARG A 6 0.56 -11.31 25.65
N VAL A 7 0.93 -11.87 26.80
CA VAL A 7 1.81 -11.21 27.77
C VAL A 7 3.19 -10.95 27.16
N HIS A 8 3.78 -11.94 26.50
CA HIS A 8 5.07 -11.81 25.84
C HIS A 8 5.07 -10.69 24.78
N ARG A 9 4.06 -10.65 23.91
CA ARG A 9 3.90 -9.59 22.89
C ARG A 9 3.79 -8.21 23.53
N THR A 10 2.95 -8.08 24.59
CA THR A 10 2.78 -6.81 25.30
C THR A 10 4.08 -6.31 25.92
N LEU A 11 4.86 -7.22 26.52
CA LEU A 11 6.15 -6.86 27.13
C LEU A 11 7.20 -6.45 26.07
N GLN A 12 7.28 -7.16 24.95
CA GLN A 12 8.20 -6.80 23.88
C GLN A 12 7.89 -5.41 23.30
N VAL A 13 6.62 -5.12 22.97
CA VAL A 13 6.20 -3.84 22.43
C VAL A 13 6.45 -2.73 23.46
N GLY A 14 6.05 -2.92 24.71
CA GLY A 14 6.26 -1.94 25.80
C GLY A 14 7.74 -1.64 26.05
N ARG A 15 8.59 -2.68 26.10
CA ARG A 15 10.04 -2.53 26.24
C ARG A 15 10.65 -1.72 25.08
N THR A 16 10.30 -2.07 23.86
CA THR A 16 10.83 -1.37 22.67
C THR A 16 10.39 0.09 22.66
N ALA A 17 9.11 0.38 22.94
CA ALA A 17 8.60 1.74 23.04
C ALA A 17 9.31 2.54 24.12
N ALA A 18 9.55 1.97 25.31
CA ALA A 18 10.29 2.62 26.39
C ALA A 18 11.74 2.95 25.97
N ILE A 19 12.43 2.01 25.33
CA ILE A 19 13.81 2.23 24.84
C ILE A 19 13.82 3.36 23.79
N ILE A 20 12.87 3.37 22.86
CA ILE A 20 12.74 4.43 21.87
C ILE A 20 12.53 5.77 22.56
N TRP A 21 11.51 5.89 23.41
CA TRP A 21 11.21 7.13 24.13
C TRP A 21 12.42 7.66 24.91
N LEU A 22 13.08 6.80 25.70
CA LEU A 22 14.29 7.17 26.46
C LEU A 22 15.42 7.62 25.54
N SER A 23 15.58 7.04 24.37
CA SER A 23 16.64 7.41 23.42
C SER A 23 16.49 8.85 22.85
N TYR A 24 15.26 9.38 22.83
CA TYR A 24 15.00 10.78 22.44
C TYR A 24 14.97 11.70 23.66
N LYS A 25 14.26 11.31 24.73
CA LYS A 25 14.00 12.19 25.87
C LYS A 25 15.24 12.45 26.73
N VAL A 26 16.01 11.41 27.05
CA VAL A 26 17.18 11.56 27.92
C VAL A 26 18.22 12.52 27.32
N PRO A 27 18.68 12.35 26.07
CA PRO A 27 19.65 13.29 25.49
C PRO A 27 19.08 14.70 25.30
N SER A 28 17.82 14.84 24.95
CA SER A 28 17.16 16.15 24.81
C SER A 28 17.12 16.88 26.15
N THR A 29 16.67 16.22 27.23
CA THR A 29 16.61 16.81 28.57
C THR A 29 17.99 17.13 29.11
N THR A 30 18.98 16.24 28.91
CA THR A 30 20.38 16.47 29.35
C THR A 30 20.98 17.69 28.63
N ARG A 31 20.77 17.83 27.31
CA ARG A 31 21.25 19.01 26.57
C ARG A 31 20.59 20.30 27.09
N LYS A 32 19.27 20.28 27.34
CA LYS A 32 18.53 21.41 27.89
C LYS A 32 19.06 21.81 29.28
N LEU A 33 19.30 20.84 30.16
CA LEU A 33 19.85 21.10 31.51
C LEU A 33 21.27 21.66 31.48
N LEU A 34 22.08 21.26 30.50
CA LEU A 34 23.46 21.72 30.33
C LEU A 34 23.57 23.01 29.47
N GLY A 35 22.44 23.64 29.09
CA GLY A 35 22.44 24.84 28.25
C GLY A 35 23.01 24.60 26.83
N ARG A 36 23.05 23.37 26.37
CA ARG A 36 23.57 23.02 25.03
C ARG A 36 22.47 23.18 23.96
N PRO A 37 22.84 23.55 22.72
CA PRO A 37 21.89 23.64 21.63
C PRO A 37 21.22 22.28 21.36
N PRO A 38 20.06 22.23 20.65
CA PRO A 38 19.45 21.02 20.16
C PRO A 38 20.47 20.13 19.43
N ALA A 39 20.16 18.85 19.27
CA ALA A 39 21.00 17.96 18.48
C ALA A 39 21.05 18.45 17.02
N ASP A 40 22.22 18.36 16.40
CA ASP A 40 22.38 18.63 14.98
C ASP A 40 21.67 17.58 14.11
N VAL A 41 21.48 17.90 12.84
CA VAL A 41 20.77 17.06 11.87
C VAL A 41 21.40 15.66 11.80
N ALA A 42 22.75 15.56 11.74
CA ALA A 42 23.45 14.27 11.66
C ALA A 42 23.20 13.39 12.90
N THR A 43 23.22 14.00 14.10
CA THR A 43 22.93 13.28 15.36
C THR A 43 21.46 12.81 15.38
N MET A 44 20.52 13.61 14.87
CA MET A 44 19.12 13.23 14.81
C MET A 44 18.89 12.12 13.77
N SER A 45 19.45 12.23 12.57
CA SER A 45 19.37 11.23 11.51
C SER A 45 19.90 9.87 12.00
N ALA A 46 21.08 9.82 12.60
CA ALA A 46 21.64 8.59 13.19
C ALA A 46 20.77 8.00 14.32
N ARG A 47 19.94 8.82 14.98
CA ARG A 47 18.99 8.36 16.00
C ARG A 47 17.74 7.79 15.34
N HIS A 48 17.21 8.46 14.30
CA HIS A 48 16.10 7.97 13.52
C HIS A 48 16.42 6.61 12.89
N GLU A 49 17.58 6.45 12.30
CA GLU A 49 18.03 5.19 11.72
C GLU A 49 18.06 4.05 12.75
N ARG A 50 18.67 4.27 13.94
CA ARG A 50 18.69 3.27 15.01
C ARG A 50 17.29 2.94 15.56
N THR A 51 16.40 3.91 15.54
CA THR A 51 15.01 3.71 15.96
C THR A 51 14.24 2.89 14.92
N ALA A 52 14.38 3.22 13.65
CA ALA A 52 13.78 2.47 12.54
C ALA A 52 14.26 1.01 12.53
N GLU A 53 15.55 0.77 12.77
CA GLU A 53 16.13 -0.58 12.92
C GLU A 53 15.47 -1.39 14.06
N ARG A 54 15.24 -0.75 15.22
CA ARG A 54 14.54 -1.41 16.35
C ARG A 54 13.09 -1.72 16.05
N VAL A 55 12.39 -0.80 15.35
CA VAL A 55 11.01 -1.02 14.93
C VAL A 55 10.94 -2.16 13.92
N LEU A 56 11.83 -2.19 12.94
CA LEU A 56 11.95 -3.27 11.96
C LEU A 56 12.22 -4.61 12.66
N GLY A 57 13.20 -4.67 13.57
CA GLY A 57 13.52 -5.88 14.34
C GLY A 57 12.34 -6.38 15.17
N LEU A 58 11.58 -5.48 15.80
CA LEU A 58 10.34 -5.83 16.51
C LEU A 58 9.31 -6.42 15.55
N ALA A 59 9.07 -5.76 14.40
CA ALA A 59 8.10 -6.20 13.41
C ALA A 59 8.42 -7.59 12.86
N LEU A 60 9.66 -7.83 12.48
CA LEU A 60 10.12 -9.14 11.99
C LEU A 60 10.00 -10.24 13.05
N SER A 61 10.21 -9.92 14.33
CA SER A 61 10.05 -10.89 15.44
C SER A 61 8.59 -11.20 15.75
N MET A 62 7.71 -10.19 15.68
CA MET A 62 6.31 -10.30 16.04
C MET A 62 5.42 -10.70 14.86
N ARG A 63 5.83 -10.33 13.64
CA ARG A 63 5.11 -10.63 12.37
C ARG A 63 3.68 -10.10 12.32
N GLY A 64 2.90 -10.53 11.32
CA GLY A 64 1.49 -10.17 11.20
C GLY A 64 1.27 -8.66 11.17
N VAL A 65 0.45 -8.14 12.08
CA VAL A 65 0.09 -6.71 12.15
C VAL A 65 1.28 -5.77 12.22
N MET A 66 2.35 -6.17 12.93
CA MET A 66 3.54 -5.32 13.07
C MET A 66 4.28 -5.12 11.73
N ILE A 67 4.27 -6.13 10.86
CA ILE A 67 4.78 -6.01 9.49
C ILE A 67 3.93 -5.00 8.69
N LYS A 68 2.60 -5.18 8.72
CA LYS A 68 1.68 -4.27 8.01
C LYS A 68 1.79 -2.83 8.51
N MET A 69 2.01 -2.63 9.80
CA MET A 69 2.27 -1.30 10.33
C MET A 69 3.57 -0.70 9.82
N CYS A 70 4.64 -1.48 9.76
CA CYS A 70 5.89 -1.00 9.17
C CYS A 70 5.73 -0.64 7.70
N GLN A 71 5.00 -1.44 6.94
CA GLN A 71 4.67 -1.15 5.54
C GLN A 71 3.85 0.14 5.42
N ALA A 72 2.81 0.30 6.24
CA ALA A 72 2.01 1.52 6.26
C ALA A 72 2.83 2.77 6.67
N ILE A 73 3.71 2.67 7.66
CA ILE A 73 4.63 3.77 8.02
C ILE A 73 5.57 4.08 6.84
N ALA A 74 6.09 3.06 6.17
CA ALA A 74 6.98 3.22 5.02
C ALA A 74 6.33 3.92 3.81
N THR A 75 5.00 4.00 3.76
CA THR A 75 4.26 4.73 2.72
C THR A 75 3.93 6.17 3.09
N ARG A 76 4.16 6.59 4.34
CA ARG A 76 3.83 7.91 4.86
C ARG A 76 5.06 8.82 4.92
N ALA A 77 5.66 9.04 3.74
CA ALA A 77 6.80 9.95 3.58
C ALA A 77 6.45 11.42 3.92
N ASP A 78 5.17 11.76 3.91
CA ASP A 78 4.62 13.04 4.39
C ASP A 78 4.76 13.23 5.91
N VAL A 79 4.77 12.13 6.67
CA VAL A 79 4.75 12.13 8.15
C VAL A 79 6.08 11.72 8.77
N PHE A 80 6.71 10.66 8.25
CA PHE A 80 7.90 10.05 8.86
C PHE A 80 9.20 10.49 8.20
N PRO A 81 10.30 10.62 9.00
CA PRO A 81 11.63 10.89 8.46
C PRO A 81 12.08 9.83 7.44
N ARG A 82 12.90 10.25 6.47
CA ARG A 82 13.42 9.41 5.38
C ARG A 82 14.08 8.12 5.89
N GLU A 83 14.79 8.17 6.99
CA GLU A 83 15.46 7.02 7.59
C GLU A 83 14.49 5.91 8.01
N PHE A 84 13.26 6.29 8.46
CA PHE A 84 12.19 5.34 8.74
C PHE A 84 11.67 4.71 7.45
N ILE A 85 11.40 5.52 6.43
CA ILE A 85 10.88 5.05 5.15
C ILE A 85 11.84 4.04 4.52
N GLU A 86 13.12 4.40 4.37
CA GLU A 86 14.14 3.55 3.75
C GLU A 86 14.35 2.23 4.51
N ARG A 87 14.32 2.28 5.84
CA ARG A 87 14.57 1.10 6.65
C ARG A 87 13.32 0.18 6.70
N LEU A 88 12.13 0.75 6.82
CA LEU A 88 10.89 -0.02 6.94
C LEU A 88 10.36 -0.54 5.60
N LYS A 89 10.77 0.02 4.46
CA LYS A 89 10.58 -0.58 3.13
C LYS A 89 11.13 -2.02 3.03
N GLN A 90 12.10 -2.38 3.90
CA GLN A 90 12.65 -3.75 3.98
C GLN A 90 11.73 -4.75 4.68
N CYS A 91 10.60 -4.32 5.21
CA CYS A 91 9.61 -5.16 5.88
C CYS A 91 8.80 -5.93 4.85
N HIS A 92 9.32 -7.10 4.42
CA HIS A 92 8.66 -7.95 3.43
C HIS A 92 7.60 -8.85 4.06
N ASP A 93 6.57 -9.21 3.29
CA ASP A 93 5.44 -10.06 3.70
C ASP A 93 5.78 -11.54 3.90
N ALA A 94 7.04 -11.96 3.75
CA ALA A 94 7.45 -13.35 3.89
C ALA A 94 7.25 -13.85 5.34
N VAL A 95 6.07 -14.39 5.59
CA VAL A 95 5.71 -15.08 6.84
C VAL A 95 5.74 -16.58 6.58
N PRO A 96 6.34 -17.42 7.46
CA PRO A 96 6.22 -18.87 7.33
C PRO A 96 4.75 -19.29 7.33
N ALA A 97 4.40 -20.11 6.35
CA ALA A 97 3.07 -20.69 6.23
C ALA A 97 2.66 -21.43 7.52
N LYS A 98 1.37 -21.46 7.80
CA LYS A 98 0.80 -22.31 8.86
C LYS A 98 0.62 -23.74 8.36
N SER A 99 0.57 -24.67 9.28
CA SER A 99 0.36 -26.08 8.91
C SER A 99 -1.00 -26.27 8.24
N PHE A 100 -1.07 -27.24 7.34
CA PHE A 100 -2.27 -27.53 6.57
C PHE A 100 -3.47 -27.87 7.46
N GLU A 101 -3.27 -28.60 8.56
CA GLU A 101 -4.35 -28.96 9.51
C GLU A 101 -5.03 -27.72 10.09
N ARG A 102 -4.26 -26.67 10.37
CA ARG A 102 -4.80 -25.40 10.87
C ARG A 102 -5.57 -24.63 9.82
N VAL A 103 -5.09 -24.67 8.58
CA VAL A 103 -5.79 -24.06 7.43
C VAL A 103 -7.09 -24.80 7.15
N ARG A 104 -7.04 -26.13 7.07
CA ARG A 104 -8.22 -26.98 6.90
C ARG A 104 -9.29 -26.67 7.94
N ALA A 105 -8.92 -26.55 9.20
CA ALA A 105 -9.86 -26.22 10.27
C ALA A 105 -10.51 -24.85 10.09
N VAL A 106 -9.80 -23.85 9.54
CA VAL A 106 -10.38 -22.53 9.23
C VAL A 106 -11.39 -22.65 8.09
N VAL A 107 -11.04 -23.29 6.98
CA VAL A 107 -11.90 -23.44 5.82
C VAL A 107 -13.19 -24.21 6.18
N GLU A 108 -13.04 -25.35 6.88
CA GLU A 108 -14.19 -26.17 7.29
C GLU A 108 -15.12 -25.43 8.28
N ALA A 109 -14.56 -24.65 9.20
CA ALA A 109 -15.34 -23.85 10.13
C ALA A 109 -16.06 -22.67 9.46
N ASP A 110 -15.41 -22.03 8.51
CA ASP A 110 -15.91 -20.85 7.80
C ASP A 110 -17.01 -21.23 6.78
N LEU A 111 -16.80 -22.32 6.03
CA LEU A 111 -17.73 -22.77 4.99
C LEU A 111 -18.77 -23.78 5.49
N GLY A 112 -18.65 -24.26 6.74
CA GLY A 112 -19.62 -25.17 7.36
C GLY A 112 -19.69 -26.57 6.74
N LYS A 113 -18.68 -26.97 5.95
CA LYS A 113 -18.58 -28.25 5.24
C LYS A 113 -17.19 -28.85 5.37
N PRO A 114 -17.03 -30.19 5.36
CA PRO A 114 -15.72 -30.81 5.25
C PRO A 114 -15.01 -30.40 3.96
N LEU A 115 -13.66 -30.31 4.01
CA LEU A 115 -12.84 -29.85 2.89
C LEU A 115 -13.05 -30.71 1.62
N ASP A 116 -13.14 -32.02 1.79
CA ASP A 116 -13.37 -33.01 0.72
C ASP A 116 -14.79 -32.99 0.11
N ALA A 117 -15.75 -32.37 0.80
CA ALA A 117 -17.08 -32.12 0.24
C ALA A 117 -17.11 -30.88 -0.67
N ILE A 118 -16.14 -29.98 -0.56
CA ILE A 118 -16.05 -28.75 -1.34
C ILE A 118 -15.06 -28.93 -2.51
N PHE A 119 -13.88 -29.48 -2.20
CA PHE A 119 -12.76 -29.61 -3.13
C PHE A 119 -12.51 -31.08 -3.46
N LEU A 120 -12.35 -31.36 -4.76
CA LEU A 120 -11.90 -32.66 -5.25
C LEU A 120 -10.42 -32.89 -4.88
N GLU A 121 -9.62 -31.83 -4.98
CA GLU A 121 -8.20 -31.79 -4.63
C GLU A 121 -7.91 -30.47 -3.91
N PHE A 122 -7.08 -30.52 -2.88
CA PHE A 122 -6.61 -29.32 -2.17
C PHE A 122 -5.12 -29.49 -1.86
N GLU A 123 -4.28 -28.61 -2.40
CA GLU A 123 -2.82 -28.72 -2.20
C GLU A 123 -2.45 -28.31 -0.76
N PRO A 124 -1.82 -29.22 0.03
CA PRO A 124 -1.42 -28.92 1.40
C PRO A 124 -0.36 -27.83 1.51
N THR A 125 0.49 -27.70 0.48
CA THR A 125 1.55 -26.69 0.43
C THR A 125 1.01 -25.40 -0.20
N PRO A 126 1.06 -24.25 0.51
CA PRO A 126 0.60 -23.00 -0.07
C PRO A 126 1.55 -22.52 -1.18
N VAL A 127 0.99 -21.89 -2.20
CA VAL A 127 1.75 -21.22 -3.28
C VAL A 127 2.22 -19.84 -2.87
N ALA A 128 1.55 -19.23 -1.90
CA ALA A 128 1.94 -17.94 -1.32
C ALA A 128 1.55 -17.88 0.16
N ALA A 129 2.36 -17.16 0.96
CA ALA A 129 2.08 -16.89 2.35
C ALA A 129 2.40 -15.41 2.63
N ALA A 130 1.37 -14.64 2.99
CA ALA A 130 1.45 -13.22 3.33
C ALA A 130 1.38 -12.99 4.85
N SER A 131 1.31 -11.74 5.27
CA SER A 131 1.28 -11.37 6.70
C SER A 131 0.03 -11.86 7.45
N LEU A 132 -1.13 -11.94 6.78
CA LEU A 132 -2.43 -12.21 7.40
C LEU A 132 -3.11 -13.49 6.87
N ALA A 133 -2.68 -14.01 5.72
CA ALA A 133 -3.30 -15.11 5.01
C ALA A 133 -2.27 -15.95 4.22
N GLN A 134 -2.69 -17.11 3.75
CA GLN A 134 -1.95 -17.91 2.77
C GLN A 134 -2.87 -18.40 1.66
N VAL A 135 -2.30 -18.69 0.50
CA VAL A 135 -3.03 -19.10 -0.70
C VAL A 135 -2.66 -20.54 -1.06
N HIS A 136 -3.66 -21.36 -1.28
CA HIS A 136 -3.52 -22.74 -1.75
C HIS A 136 -4.16 -22.90 -3.11
N LEU A 137 -3.63 -23.83 -3.91
CA LEU A 137 -4.32 -24.29 -5.11
C LEU A 137 -5.27 -25.43 -4.75
N ALA A 138 -6.41 -25.46 -5.42
CA ALA A 138 -7.40 -26.48 -5.22
C ALA A 138 -8.20 -26.73 -6.52
N ARG A 139 -8.97 -27.81 -6.54
CA ARG A 139 -9.93 -28.10 -7.60
C ARG A 139 -11.30 -28.35 -6.97
N LEU A 140 -12.32 -27.62 -7.43
CA LEU A 140 -13.69 -27.81 -6.98
C LEU A 140 -14.24 -29.16 -7.46
N GLN A 141 -15.36 -29.61 -6.87
CA GLN A 141 -16.02 -30.87 -7.26
C GLN A 141 -16.49 -30.90 -8.72
N ASP A 142 -16.74 -29.75 -9.33
CA ASP A 142 -17.10 -29.59 -10.74
C ASP A 142 -15.89 -29.52 -11.70
N GLY A 143 -14.66 -29.64 -11.18
CA GLY A 143 -13.42 -29.67 -11.94
C GLY A 143 -12.76 -28.30 -12.16
N ARG A 144 -13.38 -27.19 -11.74
CA ARG A 144 -12.75 -25.85 -11.84
C ARG A 144 -11.50 -25.76 -10.98
N GLU A 145 -10.41 -25.25 -11.53
CA GLU A 145 -9.18 -24.96 -10.80
C GLU A 145 -9.30 -23.60 -10.11
N VAL A 146 -8.96 -23.57 -8.82
CA VAL A 146 -9.15 -22.38 -7.96
C VAL A 146 -7.92 -22.07 -7.13
N ALA A 147 -7.77 -20.80 -6.77
CA ALA A 147 -6.89 -20.32 -5.70
C ALA A 147 -7.75 -20.04 -4.47
N VAL A 148 -7.33 -20.58 -3.33
CA VAL A 148 -8.04 -20.45 -2.06
C VAL A 148 -7.18 -19.65 -1.09
N LYS A 149 -7.55 -18.39 -0.85
CA LYS A 149 -6.91 -17.49 0.11
C LYS A 149 -7.55 -17.72 1.48
N VAL A 150 -6.76 -18.05 2.50
CA VAL A 150 -7.26 -18.43 3.83
C VAL A 150 -6.55 -17.60 4.88
N GLN A 151 -7.31 -16.93 5.75
CA GLN A 151 -6.78 -16.17 6.88
C GLN A 151 -6.13 -17.09 7.92
N TYR A 152 -5.11 -16.57 8.60
CA TYR A 152 -4.50 -17.32 9.71
C TYR A 152 -5.49 -17.47 10.87
N PRO A 153 -5.52 -18.66 11.51
CA PRO A 153 -6.54 -19.00 12.51
C PRO A 153 -6.61 -18.07 13.72
N ASP A 154 -5.48 -17.49 14.14
CA ASP A 154 -5.41 -16.62 15.33
C ASP A 154 -5.31 -15.14 14.99
N ILE A 155 -5.54 -14.75 13.73
CA ILE A 155 -5.21 -13.40 13.26
C ILE A 155 -5.99 -12.31 14.00
N ASP A 156 -7.29 -12.52 14.26
CA ASP A 156 -8.14 -11.56 14.95
C ASP A 156 -7.64 -11.28 16.37
N ASP A 157 -7.26 -12.33 17.09
CA ASP A 157 -6.71 -12.23 18.45
C ASP A 157 -5.38 -11.48 18.49
N ILE A 158 -4.53 -11.72 17.49
CA ILE A 158 -3.23 -11.05 17.33
C ILE A 158 -3.47 -9.57 17.06
N ILE A 159 -4.31 -9.24 16.09
CA ILE A 159 -4.63 -7.87 15.71
C ILE A 159 -5.20 -7.10 16.89
N ARG A 160 -6.23 -7.60 17.54
CA ARG A 160 -6.83 -6.95 18.72
C ARG A 160 -5.82 -6.72 19.84
N THR A 161 -4.91 -7.65 20.06
CA THR A 161 -3.89 -7.52 21.11
C THR A 161 -2.87 -6.45 20.75
N ASP A 162 -2.35 -6.49 19.52
CA ASP A 162 -1.32 -5.57 19.08
C ASP A 162 -1.86 -4.13 18.97
N LEU A 163 -3.03 -3.93 18.36
CA LEU A 163 -3.68 -2.63 18.28
C LEU A 163 -3.97 -2.02 19.67
N ARG A 164 -4.47 -2.82 20.64
CA ARG A 164 -4.65 -2.35 22.02
C ARG A 164 -3.33 -1.93 22.66
N ASN A 165 -2.27 -2.69 22.45
CA ASN A 165 -0.95 -2.34 22.98
C ASN A 165 -0.45 -1.01 22.39
N MET A 166 -0.62 -0.80 21.08
CA MET A 166 -0.22 0.41 20.42
C MET A 166 -1.05 1.62 20.84
N GLN A 167 -2.37 1.48 20.95
CA GLN A 167 -3.22 2.55 21.47
C GLN A 167 -2.80 2.98 22.89
N ARG A 168 -2.44 2.02 23.75
CA ARG A 168 -1.94 2.33 25.09
C ARG A 168 -0.62 3.09 25.03
N ILE A 169 0.31 2.64 24.17
CA ILE A 169 1.60 3.31 24.00
C ILE A 169 1.43 4.72 23.46
N CYS A 170 0.61 4.92 22.43
CA CYS A 170 0.33 6.26 21.89
C CYS A 170 -0.25 7.17 22.94
N ARG A 171 -1.25 6.73 23.74
CA ARG A 171 -1.83 7.55 24.83
C ARG A 171 -0.80 7.90 25.90
N VAL A 172 0.05 6.94 26.31
CA VAL A 172 1.11 7.19 27.30
C VAL A 172 2.13 8.17 26.73
N TYR A 173 2.51 8.01 25.47
CA TYR A 173 3.45 8.90 24.81
C TYR A 173 2.90 10.33 24.70
N GLU A 174 1.69 10.51 24.19
CA GLU A 174 1.03 11.81 24.05
C GLU A 174 0.85 12.51 25.39
N PHE A 175 0.56 11.76 26.47
CA PHE A 175 0.45 12.30 27.82
C PHE A 175 1.78 12.85 28.35
N PHE A 176 2.90 12.14 28.16
CA PHE A 176 4.20 12.54 28.71
C PHE A 176 5.00 13.47 27.80
N ASP A 177 4.72 13.45 26.50
CA ASP A 177 5.49 14.20 25.50
C ASP A 177 4.59 14.62 24.32
N PRO A 178 3.67 15.58 24.53
CA PRO A 178 2.80 16.07 23.46
C PRO A 178 3.64 16.54 22.27
N GLN A 179 3.38 15.95 21.11
CA GLN A 179 4.05 16.29 19.85
C GLN A 179 3.06 16.99 18.91
N PRO A 180 3.55 17.73 17.91
CA PRO A 180 2.68 18.26 16.84
C PRO A 180 1.98 17.17 16.03
N LEU A 181 2.58 15.97 15.97
CA LEU A 181 2.04 14.80 15.29
C LEU A 181 1.13 14.02 16.24
N GLU A 182 -0.13 13.93 15.90
CA GLU A 182 -1.11 13.12 16.61
C GLU A 182 -1.00 11.66 16.17
N LEU A 183 -0.52 10.78 17.05
CA LEU A 183 -0.31 9.37 16.77
C LEU A 183 -1.60 8.54 16.75
N LEU A 184 -2.60 8.93 17.54
CA LEU A 184 -3.86 8.19 17.63
C LEU A 184 -4.67 8.22 16.33
N PRO A 185 -4.87 9.37 15.65
CA PRO A 185 -5.51 9.40 14.34
C PRO A 185 -4.79 8.54 13.30
N LEU A 186 -3.46 8.61 13.26
CA LEU A 186 -2.65 7.76 12.38
C LEU A 186 -2.86 6.27 12.66
N LEU A 187 -2.88 5.86 13.93
CA LEU A 187 -3.16 4.49 14.32
C LEU A 187 -4.60 4.06 13.95
N GLN A 188 -5.57 4.97 14.01
CA GLN A 188 -6.94 4.71 13.57
C GLN A 188 -7.01 4.46 12.06
N GLU A 189 -6.33 5.27 11.26
CA GLU A 189 -6.22 5.08 9.81
C GLU A 189 -5.62 3.69 9.48
N LEU A 190 -4.51 3.33 10.12
CA LEU A 190 -3.88 2.02 9.99
C LEU A 190 -4.82 0.88 10.40
N THR A 191 -5.59 1.06 11.47
CA THR A 191 -6.56 0.08 11.95
C THR A 191 -7.66 -0.15 10.92
N THR A 192 -8.13 0.92 10.27
CA THR A 192 -9.14 0.84 9.20
C THR A 192 -8.60 0.07 8.00
N HIS A 193 -7.38 0.36 7.56
CA HIS A 193 -6.74 -0.37 6.45
C HIS A 193 -6.54 -1.86 6.76
N LEU A 194 -6.12 -2.21 7.99
CA LEU A 194 -6.04 -3.60 8.43
C LEU A 194 -7.41 -4.30 8.43
N GLY A 195 -8.47 -3.58 8.80
CA GLY A 195 -9.84 -4.08 8.71
C GLY A 195 -10.23 -4.45 7.28
N PHE A 196 -9.85 -3.63 6.32
CA PHE A 196 -10.11 -3.90 4.89
C PHE A 196 -9.37 -5.15 4.38
N GLU A 197 -8.11 -5.38 4.79
CA GLU A 197 -7.34 -6.56 4.40
C GLU A 197 -7.86 -7.87 5.01
N LEU A 198 -8.64 -7.79 6.08
CA LEU A 198 -9.27 -8.95 6.71
C LEU A 198 -10.70 -9.21 6.21
N ASP A 199 -11.27 -8.29 5.48
CA ASP A 199 -12.64 -8.40 4.98
C ASP A 199 -12.64 -9.02 3.58
N PHE A 200 -12.64 -10.36 3.53
CA PHE A 200 -12.67 -11.08 2.26
C PHE A 200 -13.99 -10.93 1.49
N GLN A 201 -15.10 -10.62 2.17
CA GLN A 201 -16.36 -10.31 1.49
C GLN A 201 -16.26 -8.96 0.76
N ARG A 202 -15.64 -7.97 1.40
CA ARG A 202 -15.32 -6.70 0.76
C ARG A 202 -14.33 -6.87 -0.40
N GLU A 203 -13.29 -7.69 -0.22
CA GLU A 203 -12.31 -7.99 -1.29
C GLU A 203 -13.01 -8.63 -2.50
N ALA A 204 -13.92 -9.58 -2.29
CA ALA A 204 -14.74 -10.19 -3.33
C ALA A 204 -15.61 -9.16 -4.08
N ALA A 205 -16.29 -8.28 -3.34
CA ALA A 205 -17.12 -7.22 -3.92
C ALA A 205 -16.27 -6.22 -4.74
N CYS A 206 -15.09 -5.85 -4.25
CA CYS A 206 -14.16 -4.99 -4.96
C CYS A 206 -13.63 -5.64 -6.25
N ALA A 207 -13.24 -6.91 -6.19
CA ALA A 207 -12.81 -7.68 -7.36
C ALA A 207 -13.89 -7.73 -8.43
N LYS A 208 -15.13 -8.00 -8.04
CA LYS A 208 -16.29 -7.99 -8.94
C LYS A 208 -16.50 -6.62 -9.58
N ARG A 209 -16.46 -5.54 -8.79
CA ARG A 209 -16.63 -4.16 -9.29
C ARG A 209 -15.58 -3.82 -10.34
N VAL A 210 -14.31 -4.18 -10.11
CA VAL A 210 -13.24 -3.96 -11.09
C VAL A 210 -13.42 -4.86 -12.31
N ARG A 211 -13.80 -6.12 -12.14
CA ARG A 211 -14.11 -7.03 -13.25
C ARG A 211 -15.21 -6.47 -14.14
N ASP A 212 -16.29 -5.95 -13.54
CA ASP A 212 -17.42 -5.36 -14.28
C ASP A 212 -16.97 -4.08 -15.03
N LEU A 213 -16.06 -3.28 -14.46
CA LEU A 213 -15.48 -2.10 -15.13
C LEU A 213 -14.71 -2.47 -16.41
N PHE A 214 -14.08 -3.64 -16.43
CA PHE A 214 -13.27 -4.12 -17.56
C PHE A 214 -13.96 -5.27 -18.34
N ALA A 215 -15.28 -5.43 -18.22
CA ALA A 215 -15.99 -6.54 -18.85
C ALA A 215 -15.80 -6.60 -20.38
N ASP A 216 -15.73 -5.44 -21.03
CA ASP A 216 -15.54 -5.32 -22.48
C ASP A 216 -14.05 -5.18 -22.90
N ASP A 217 -13.13 -5.21 -21.94
CA ASP A 217 -11.72 -4.99 -22.18
C ASP A 217 -10.96 -6.33 -22.24
N THR A 218 -10.48 -6.67 -23.43
CA THR A 218 -9.78 -7.95 -23.68
C THR A 218 -8.34 -7.96 -23.16
N GLN A 219 -7.78 -6.80 -22.78
CA GLN A 219 -6.41 -6.68 -22.28
C GLN A 219 -6.31 -6.91 -20.79
N VAL A 220 -7.45 -7.00 -20.08
CA VAL A 220 -7.47 -7.15 -18.62
C VAL A 220 -8.11 -8.47 -18.24
N LYS A 221 -7.53 -9.15 -17.27
CA LYS A 221 -8.09 -10.35 -16.64
C LYS A 221 -8.18 -10.12 -15.13
N ILE A 222 -9.40 -10.07 -14.61
CA ILE A 222 -9.68 -10.09 -13.18
C ILE A 222 -10.24 -11.48 -12.84
N PRO A 223 -9.61 -12.24 -11.93
CA PRO A 223 -10.09 -13.56 -11.56
C PRO A 223 -11.54 -13.52 -11.06
N GLU A 224 -12.33 -14.49 -11.46
CA GLU A 224 -13.67 -14.64 -10.93
C GLU A 224 -13.62 -15.08 -9.46
N VAL A 225 -14.40 -14.41 -8.59
CA VAL A 225 -14.58 -14.85 -7.21
C VAL A 225 -15.81 -15.74 -7.14
N TYR A 226 -15.67 -16.91 -6.57
CA TYR A 226 -16.76 -17.87 -6.37
C TYR A 226 -17.39 -17.65 -5.00
N GLU A 227 -18.37 -16.74 -4.94
CA GLU A 227 -19.04 -16.32 -3.68
C GLU A 227 -19.68 -17.50 -2.95
N GLU A 228 -20.21 -18.50 -3.68
CA GLU A 228 -20.82 -19.71 -3.11
C GLU A 228 -19.85 -20.59 -2.30
N TRP A 229 -18.52 -20.45 -2.56
CA TRP A 229 -17.43 -21.16 -1.91
C TRP A 229 -16.52 -20.24 -1.08
N SER A 230 -16.95 -18.99 -0.91
CA SER A 230 -16.23 -17.99 -0.12
C SER A 230 -17.00 -17.66 1.17
N GLY A 231 -16.26 -17.34 2.23
CA GLY A 231 -16.79 -16.99 3.54
C GLY A 231 -16.17 -15.70 4.08
N GLU A 232 -16.17 -15.53 5.40
CA GLU A 232 -15.55 -14.38 6.05
C GLU A 232 -14.02 -14.49 6.07
N ARG A 233 -13.49 -15.73 6.10
CA ARG A 233 -12.06 -16.04 6.28
C ARG A 233 -11.44 -16.84 5.15
N THR A 234 -12.25 -17.23 4.19
CA THR A 234 -11.87 -18.04 3.02
C THR A 234 -12.36 -17.34 1.77
N LEU A 235 -11.47 -17.02 0.84
CA LEU A 235 -11.79 -16.44 -0.44
C LEU A 235 -11.39 -17.42 -1.54
N VAL A 236 -12.36 -17.89 -2.32
CA VAL A 236 -12.16 -18.82 -3.43
C VAL A 236 -12.30 -18.05 -4.74
N MET A 237 -11.27 -18.07 -5.55
CA MET A 237 -11.22 -17.38 -6.83
C MET A 237 -10.68 -18.27 -7.92
N GLU A 238 -10.97 -17.91 -9.16
CA GLU A 238 -10.40 -18.54 -10.34
C GLU A 238 -8.88 -18.60 -10.22
N ARG A 239 -8.30 -19.78 -10.48
CA ARG A 239 -6.86 -19.89 -10.67
C ARG A 239 -6.47 -19.19 -11.96
N VAL A 240 -5.49 -18.32 -11.88
CA VAL A 240 -4.89 -17.67 -13.04
C VAL A 240 -3.41 -18.03 -13.10
N ASP A 241 -2.95 -18.35 -14.29
CA ASP A 241 -1.54 -18.57 -14.56
C ASP A 241 -1.00 -17.40 -15.40
N GLY A 242 0.15 -16.88 -15.00
CA GLY A 242 0.75 -15.72 -15.66
C GLY A 242 2.21 -15.54 -15.27
N ILE A 243 2.93 -14.80 -16.09
CA ILE A 243 4.30 -14.35 -15.84
C ILE A 243 4.22 -13.18 -14.87
N LYS A 244 5.03 -13.16 -13.81
CA LYS A 244 5.07 -12.00 -12.90
C LYS A 244 5.48 -10.74 -13.67
N ILE A 245 4.81 -9.64 -13.37
CA ILE A 245 5.00 -8.37 -14.09
C ILE A 245 6.45 -7.86 -14.08
N THR A 246 7.29 -8.31 -13.14
CA THR A 246 8.71 -7.92 -13.03
C THR A 246 9.67 -8.88 -13.69
N GLU A 247 9.22 -10.02 -14.20
CA GLU A 247 10.05 -11.03 -14.85
C GLU A 247 10.26 -10.67 -16.34
N LYS A 248 11.06 -9.61 -16.60
CA LYS A 248 11.30 -9.06 -17.93
C LYS A 248 11.71 -10.13 -18.95
N ASP A 249 12.66 -10.99 -18.58
CA ASP A 249 13.19 -11.99 -19.50
C ASP A 249 12.10 -13.01 -19.91
N ALA A 250 11.27 -13.44 -18.96
CA ALA A 250 10.14 -14.33 -19.24
C ALA A 250 9.06 -13.67 -20.11
N ILE A 251 8.82 -12.37 -19.92
CA ILE A 251 7.91 -11.56 -20.76
C ILE A 251 8.41 -11.54 -22.21
N VAL A 252 9.70 -11.26 -22.40
CA VAL A 252 10.33 -11.26 -23.75
C VAL A 252 10.35 -12.64 -24.37
N GLU A 253 10.65 -13.72 -23.60
CA GLU A 253 10.61 -15.10 -24.06
C GLU A 253 9.21 -15.53 -24.50
N ALA A 254 8.16 -14.99 -23.88
CA ALA A 254 6.77 -15.19 -24.32
C ALA A 254 6.40 -14.40 -25.59
N GLY A 255 7.34 -13.60 -26.15
CA GLY A 255 7.12 -12.81 -27.35
C GLY A 255 6.40 -11.48 -27.11
N LEU A 256 6.30 -11.05 -25.86
CA LEU A 256 5.66 -9.79 -25.47
C LEU A 256 6.68 -8.65 -25.44
N ASP A 257 6.23 -7.43 -25.79
CA ASP A 257 7.02 -6.22 -25.62
C ASP A 257 6.81 -5.63 -24.22
N PRO A 258 7.84 -5.56 -23.37
CA PRO A 258 7.75 -4.95 -22.04
C PRO A 258 7.20 -3.53 -22.04
N ALA A 259 7.43 -2.76 -23.11
CA ALA A 259 6.91 -1.38 -23.20
C ALA A 259 5.38 -1.37 -23.39
N HIS A 260 4.82 -2.28 -24.19
CA HIS A 260 3.38 -2.47 -24.30
C HIS A 260 2.75 -2.95 -22.98
N VAL A 261 3.38 -3.90 -22.29
CA VAL A 261 2.92 -4.37 -20.98
C VAL A 261 2.82 -3.22 -19.97
N VAL A 262 3.81 -2.31 -19.95
CA VAL A 262 3.76 -1.11 -19.10
C VAL A 262 2.64 -0.16 -19.52
N GLN A 263 2.45 0.03 -20.83
CA GLN A 263 1.40 0.90 -21.36
C GLN A 263 0.01 0.40 -20.99
N ASP A 264 -0.25 -0.91 -21.15
CA ASP A 264 -1.52 -1.54 -20.78
C ASP A 264 -1.76 -1.45 -19.28
N LEU A 265 -0.73 -1.70 -18.46
CA LEU A 265 -0.81 -1.55 -17.02
C LEU A 265 -1.16 -0.10 -16.61
N MET A 266 -0.52 0.89 -17.21
CA MET A 266 -0.81 2.30 -16.98
C MET A 266 -2.24 2.65 -17.38
N HIS A 267 -2.71 2.15 -18.54
CA HIS A 267 -4.07 2.35 -19.02
C HIS A 267 -5.13 1.85 -18.01
N ILE A 268 -4.91 0.67 -17.45
CA ILE A 268 -5.81 0.07 -16.45
C ILE A 268 -5.93 1.00 -15.22
N TYR A 269 -4.82 1.45 -14.67
CA TYR A 269 -4.84 2.30 -13.47
C TYR A 269 -5.36 3.71 -13.75
N VAL A 270 -5.02 4.29 -14.88
CA VAL A 270 -5.58 5.58 -15.33
C VAL A 270 -7.10 5.48 -15.46
N ARG A 271 -7.63 4.43 -16.08
CA ARG A 271 -9.07 4.21 -16.22
C ARG A 271 -9.76 4.04 -14.86
N MET A 272 -9.17 3.25 -13.94
CA MET A 272 -9.70 3.08 -12.58
C MET A 272 -9.72 4.41 -11.81
N ILE A 273 -8.63 5.18 -11.84
CA ILE A 273 -8.47 6.39 -11.02
C ILE A 273 -9.23 7.57 -11.62
N LEU A 274 -9.02 7.87 -12.91
CA LEU A 274 -9.55 9.10 -13.52
C LEU A 274 -10.99 8.95 -14.01
N ALA A 275 -11.35 7.79 -14.57
CA ALA A 275 -12.67 7.59 -15.16
C ALA A 275 -13.67 6.96 -14.18
N ALA A 276 -13.26 5.90 -13.46
CA ALA A 276 -14.16 5.16 -12.56
C ALA A 276 -14.20 5.73 -11.14
N GLY A 277 -13.18 6.48 -10.70
CA GLY A 277 -13.07 6.95 -9.32
C GLY A 277 -12.98 5.81 -8.29
N PHE A 278 -12.66 4.60 -8.73
CA PHE A 278 -12.49 3.42 -7.90
C PHE A 278 -11.31 2.59 -8.39
N PHE A 279 -10.36 2.30 -7.52
CA PHE A 279 -9.11 1.65 -7.92
C PHE A 279 -8.55 0.72 -6.85
N GLN A 280 -7.78 -0.25 -7.31
CA GLN A 280 -6.92 -1.08 -6.47
C GLN A 280 -5.70 -0.23 -6.07
N ALA A 281 -5.49 -0.05 -4.76
CA ALA A 281 -4.51 0.91 -4.23
C ALA A 281 -3.17 0.29 -3.86
N ASP A 282 -2.94 -0.99 -4.15
CA ASP A 282 -1.69 -1.70 -3.88
C ASP A 282 -1.16 -2.48 -5.10
N PRO A 283 -0.68 -1.79 -6.17
CA PRO A 283 -0.12 -2.43 -7.36
C PRO A 283 1.27 -3.01 -7.09
N HIS A 284 1.38 -3.76 -5.99
CA HIS A 284 2.61 -4.46 -5.69
C HIS A 284 2.90 -5.51 -6.79
N PRO A 285 4.15 -5.68 -7.24
CA PRO A 285 4.49 -6.65 -8.28
C PRO A 285 4.02 -8.09 -8.02
N GLY A 286 3.83 -8.46 -6.76
CA GLY A 286 3.27 -9.76 -6.36
C GLY A 286 1.79 -9.94 -6.70
N ASN A 287 1.07 -8.86 -7.02
CA ASN A 287 -0.37 -8.85 -7.32
C ASN A 287 -0.65 -8.66 -8.82
N LEU A 288 0.40 -8.55 -9.64
CA LEU A 288 0.32 -8.22 -11.06
C LEU A 288 1.05 -9.26 -11.90
N PHE A 289 0.35 -9.80 -12.90
CA PHE A 289 0.89 -10.77 -13.83
C PHE A 289 0.49 -10.41 -15.26
N VAL A 290 1.13 -11.04 -16.24
CA VAL A 290 0.75 -10.95 -17.64
C VAL A 290 0.62 -12.36 -18.22
N THR A 291 -0.46 -12.63 -18.96
CA THR A 291 -0.62 -13.92 -19.65
C THR A 291 0.30 -13.99 -20.86
N PRO A 292 0.58 -15.20 -21.42
CA PRO A 292 1.33 -15.33 -22.67
C PRO A 292 0.70 -14.60 -23.86
N GLU A 293 -0.60 -14.30 -23.81
CA GLU A 293 -1.33 -13.55 -24.83
C GLU A 293 -1.25 -12.02 -24.61
N GLY A 294 -0.58 -11.56 -23.54
CA GLY A 294 -0.37 -10.14 -23.23
C GLY A 294 -1.43 -9.52 -22.32
N ARG A 295 -2.40 -10.29 -21.78
CA ARG A 295 -3.44 -9.74 -20.88
C ARG A 295 -2.88 -9.47 -19.49
N ILE A 296 -3.13 -8.30 -18.94
CA ILE A 296 -2.74 -7.95 -17.57
C ILE A 296 -3.69 -8.61 -16.57
N ILE A 297 -3.14 -9.29 -15.57
CA ILE A 297 -3.90 -9.91 -14.47
C ILE A 297 -3.66 -9.12 -13.19
N VAL A 298 -4.75 -8.77 -12.49
CA VAL A 298 -4.72 -8.17 -11.15
C VAL A 298 -5.45 -9.11 -10.19
N ILE A 299 -4.80 -9.53 -9.09
CA ILE A 299 -5.31 -10.62 -8.23
C ILE A 299 -5.69 -10.22 -6.80
N ASP A 300 -5.31 -9.08 -6.29
CA ASP A 300 -5.57 -8.64 -4.91
C ASP A 300 -6.34 -7.32 -4.90
N PHE A 301 -7.51 -7.30 -4.23
CA PHE A 301 -8.41 -6.15 -4.12
C PHE A 301 -8.69 -5.75 -2.67
N GLY A 302 -7.96 -6.30 -1.71
CA GLY A 302 -8.10 -5.99 -0.28
C GLY A 302 -7.93 -4.51 0.02
N LEU A 303 -6.98 -3.85 -0.65
CA LEU A 303 -6.78 -2.40 -0.59
C LEU A 303 -7.37 -1.71 -1.83
N SER A 304 -8.69 -1.78 -1.99
CA SER A 304 -9.39 -0.97 -2.98
C SER A 304 -10.00 0.27 -2.34
N LYS A 305 -10.00 1.37 -3.07
CA LYS A 305 -10.43 2.69 -2.59
C LYS A 305 -11.38 3.35 -3.59
N GLU A 306 -12.43 3.96 -3.06
CA GLU A 306 -13.28 4.90 -3.77
C GLU A 306 -12.78 6.33 -3.54
N LEU A 307 -12.63 7.07 -4.61
CA LEU A 307 -12.23 8.47 -4.59
C LEU A 307 -13.45 9.37 -4.41
N PRO A 308 -13.30 10.55 -3.79
CA PRO A 308 -14.35 11.55 -3.75
C PRO A 308 -14.85 11.91 -5.15
N GLU A 309 -16.13 12.28 -5.26
CA GLU A 309 -16.70 12.74 -6.51
C GLU A 309 -15.92 13.95 -7.06
N GLY A 310 -15.60 13.92 -8.35
CA GLY A 310 -14.81 14.95 -9.01
C GLY A 310 -13.29 14.86 -8.80
N PHE A 311 -12.78 14.00 -7.93
CA PHE A 311 -11.35 13.89 -7.66
C PHE A 311 -10.54 13.52 -8.91
N GLY A 312 -11.03 12.58 -9.72
CA GLY A 312 -10.41 12.19 -10.98
C GLY A 312 -10.31 13.36 -11.97
N LEU A 313 -11.36 14.18 -12.05
CA LEU A 313 -11.36 15.40 -12.88
C LEU A 313 -10.36 16.42 -12.35
N GLY A 314 -10.34 16.70 -11.04
CA GLY A 314 -9.37 17.61 -10.43
C GLY A 314 -7.92 17.16 -10.65
N LEU A 315 -7.66 15.84 -10.60
CA LEU A 315 -6.34 15.31 -10.92
C LEU A 315 -5.97 15.50 -12.39
N PHE A 316 -6.94 15.28 -13.30
CA PHE A 316 -6.76 15.57 -14.73
C PHE A 316 -6.46 17.07 -14.98
N GLU A 317 -7.23 17.97 -14.35
CA GLU A 317 -7.03 19.42 -14.46
C GLU A 317 -5.67 19.85 -13.91
N LEU A 318 -5.22 19.28 -12.81
CA LEU A 318 -3.89 19.52 -12.27
C LEU A 318 -2.82 19.12 -13.28
N MET A 319 -2.88 17.93 -13.84
CA MET A 319 -1.92 17.44 -14.83
C MET A 319 -1.92 18.32 -16.09
N PHE A 320 -3.09 18.66 -16.61
CA PHE A 320 -3.24 19.52 -17.77
C PHE A 320 -2.71 20.94 -17.52
N SER A 321 -2.95 21.49 -16.33
CA SER A 321 -2.44 22.81 -15.94
C SER A 321 -0.92 22.83 -15.79
N LEU A 322 -0.32 21.74 -15.29
CA LEU A 322 1.14 21.56 -15.24
C LEU A 322 1.76 21.55 -16.65
N MET A 323 1.14 20.84 -17.61
CA MET A 323 1.61 20.81 -19.00
C MET A 323 1.51 22.15 -19.71
N THR A 324 0.43 22.88 -19.44
CA THR A 324 0.18 24.18 -20.11
C THR A 324 0.77 25.37 -19.36
N PHE A 325 1.47 25.14 -18.24
CA PHE A 325 2.01 26.17 -17.35
C PHE A 325 0.98 27.21 -16.92
N ASN A 326 -0.29 26.79 -16.74
CA ASN A 326 -1.37 27.67 -16.32
C ASN A 326 -1.44 27.77 -14.79
N GLU A 327 -0.70 28.73 -14.22
CA GLU A 327 -0.57 28.94 -12.76
C GLU A 327 -1.94 29.08 -12.05
N SER A 328 -2.87 29.82 -12.64
CA SER A 328 -4.21 30.00 -12.04
C SER A 328 -5.02 28.70 -12.02
N ALA A 329 -4.88 27.85 -13.03
CA ALA A 329 -5.52 26.54 -13.07
C ALA A 329 -4.85 25.56 -12.10
N MET A 330 -3.51 25.60 -11.96
CA MET A 330 -2.78 24.78 -10.97
C MET A 330 -3.27 25.04 -9.55
N VAL A 331 -3.39 26.33 -9.15
CA VAL A 331 -3.86 26.70 -7.81
C VAL A 331 -5.27 26.16 -7.57
N ARG A 332 -6.19 26.38 -8.50
CA ARG A 332 -7.56 25.88 -8.36
C ARG A 332 -7.61 24.35 -8.27
N ALA A 333 -6.86 23.65 -9.11
CA ALA A 333 -6.82 22.19 -9.10
C ALA A 333 -6.28 21.64 -7.76
N PHE A 334 -5.25 22.24 -7.16
CA PHE A 334 -4.79 21.86 -5.82
C PHE A 334 -5.87 22.10 -4.76
N GLU A 335 -6.56 23.25 -4.77
CA GLU A 335 -7.63 23.54 -3.83
C GLU A 335 -8.82 22.60 -3.97
N GLU A 336 -9.24 22.29 -5.20
CA GLU A 336 -10.32 21.32 -5.50
C GLU A 336 -9.98 19.89 -5.10
N LEU A 337 -8.72 19.50 -5.27
CA LEU A 337 -8.20 18.22 -4.76
C LEU A 337 -8.16 18.17 -3.23
N GLY A 338 -8.33 19.30 -2.52
CA GLY A 338 -8.39 19.36 -1.07
C GLY A 338 -7.09 19.78 -0.39
N PHE A 339 -6.08 20.22 -1.12
CA PHE A 339 -4.88 20.79 -0.51
C PHE A 339 -5.22 22.09 0.22
N ARG A 340 -4.58 22.31 1.38
CA ARG A 340 -4.72 23.53 2.16
C ARG A 340 -3.36 24.09 2.52
N SER A 341 -3.20 25.41 2.36
CA SER A 341 -2.00 26.15 2.77
C SER A 341 -2.14 26.61 4.22
N LYS A 342 -1.05 26.61 4.98
CA LYS A 342 -1.02 27.17 6.35
C LYS A 342 -1.24 28.67 6.39
N THR A 343 -0.82 29.36 5.35
CA THR A 343 -0.86 30.83 5.26
C THR A 343 -2.05 31.35 4.46
N GLY A 344 -2.75 30.47 3.72
CA GLY A 344 -3.74 30.84 2.71
C GLY A 344 -3.11 31.44 1.45
N ASP A 345 -1.79 31.36 1.29
CA ASP A 345 -1.08 31.92 0.15
C ASP A 345 -1.10 30.94 -1.04
N PRO A 346 -1.71 31.32 -2.19
CA PRO A 346 -1.70 30.50 -3.42
C PRO A 346 -0.30 30.18 -3.94
N ASN A 347 0.71 31.01 -3.63
CA ASN A 347 2.09 30.79 -4.05
C ASN A 347 2.68 29.49 -3.48
N THR A 348 2.17 28.97 -2.35
CA THR A 348 2.56 27.68 -1.82
C THR A 348 2.33 26.55 -2.83
N PHE A 349 1.18 26.56 -3.50
CA PHE A 349 0.85 25.54 -4.53
C PHE A 349 1.66 25.71 -5.81
N LEU A 350 1.97 26.96 -6.19
CA LEU A 350 2.83 27.25 -7.33
C LEU A 350 4.27 26.79 -7.10
N LEU A 351 4.79 26.93 -5.88
CA LEU A 351 6.10 26.41 -5.52
C LEU A 351 6.13 24.88 -5.62
N LEU A 352 5.07 24.22 -5.14
CA LEU A 352 4.91 22.77 -5.25
C LEU A 352 4.85 22.33 -6.72
N ALA A 353 4.02 22.98 -7.53
CA ALA A 353 3.90 22.73 -8.97
C ALA A 353 5.25 22.93 -9.71
N ARG A 354 5.96 24.01 -9.40
CA ARG A 354 7.28 24.28 -9.99
C ARG A 354 8.30 23.21 -9.66
N ARG A 355 8.28 22.64 -8.45
CA ARG A 355 9.15 21.51 -8.09
C ARG A 355 8.80 20.25 -8.87
N MET A 356 7.52 20.00 -9.14
CA MET A 356 7.09 18.87 -9.99
C MET A 356 7.58 19.01 -11.43
N VAL A 357 7.65 20.24 -11.95
CA VAL A 357 8.04 20.52 -13.35
C VAL A 357 9.54 20.70 -13.53
N SER A 358 10.23 21.38 -12.60
CA SER A 358 11.62 21.82 -12.77
C SER A 358 12.68 20.71 -12.81
N ARG A 359 12.27 19.45 -12.63
CA ARG A 359 13.16 18.28 -12.62
C ARG A 359 12.90 17.26 -13.72
N SER A 360 12.01 17.56 -14.67
CA SER A 360 12.02 16.83 -15.92
C SER A 360 13.26 17.24 -16.74
N ASP A 361 13.92 16.29 -17.39
CA ASP A 361 15.09 16.56 -18.25
C ASP A 361 14.81 17.58 -19.34
N SER A 362 13.54 17.76 -19.71
CA SER A 362 13.05 18.73 -20.70
C SER A 362 12.61 20.06 -20.11
N GLY A 363 12.52 20.21 -18.77
CA GLY A 363 11.98 21.40 -18.11
C GLY A 363 10.45 21.55 -18.29
N SER A 364 9.76 20.50 -18.72
CA SER A 364 8.31 20.41 -18.87
C SER A 364 7.78 19.17 -18.16
N PHE A 365 6.53 19.19 -17.71
CA PHE A 365 5.88 18.00 -17.16
C PHE A 365 5.47 17.08 -18.32
N GLU A 366 6.12 15.94 -18.44
CA GLU A 366 5.90 14.97 -19.53
C GLU A 366 4.90 13.85 -19.15
N GLY A 367 4.22 13.97 -17.99
CA GLY A 367 3.26 12.96 -17.53
C GLY A 367 3.89 11.74 -16.85
N GLU A 368 5.17 11.83 -16.51
CA GLU A 368 5.86 10.77 -15.76
C GLU A 368 5.82 11.08 -14.25
N PHE A 369 5.38 10.11 -13.45
CA PHE A 369 5.53 10.12 -11.99
C PHE A 369 6.62 9.11 -11.62
N THR A 370 7.78 9.58 -11.24
CA THR A 370 8.86 8.71 -10.76
C THR A 370 8.81 8.56 -9.24
N GLU A 371 9.39 7.47 -8.71
CA GLU A 371 9.54 7.29 -7.25
C GLU A 371 10.31 8.46 -6.64
N GLN A 372 11.38 8.90 -7.31
CA GLN A 372 12.17 10.05 -6.89
C GLN A 372 11.33 11.34 -6.83
N MET A 373 10.51 11.59 -7.83
CA MET A 373 9.62 12.77 -7.87
C MET A 373 8.59 12.73 -6.75
N THR A 374 8.07 11.56 -6.44
CA THR A 374 7.12 11.37 -5.33
C THR A 374 7.79 11.64 -3.98
N ASP A 375 9.02 11.12 -3.76
CA ASP A 375 9.78 11.37 -2.53
C ASP A 375 10.11 12.86 -2.36
N GLU A 376 10.52 13.54 -3.43
CA GLU A 376 10.84 14.96 -3.44
C GLU A 376 9.60 15.85 -3.23
N LEU A 377 8.45 15.44 -3.77
CA LEU A 377 7.18 16.09 -3.51
C LEU A 377 6.84 16.04 -2.01
N PHE A 378 7.00 14.88 -1.37
CA PHE A 378 6.75 14.74 0.06
C PHE A 378 7.81 15.47 0.92
N GLU A 379 9.07 15.57 0.48
CA GLU A 379 10.06 16.44 1.15
C GLU A 379 9.66 17.92 1.04
N ALA A 380 9.21 18.37 -0.12
CA ALA A 380 8.72 19.72 -0.32
C ALA A 380 7.52 20.05 0.57
N ILE A 381 6.56 19.13 0.66
CA ILE A 381 5.38 19.27 1.54
C ILE A 381 5.79 19.37 3.02
N ARG A 382 6.84 18.67 3.45
CA ARG A 382 7.37 18.76 4.82
C ARG A 382 8.09 20.06 5.11
N GLU A 383 8.80 20.62 4.14
CA GLU A 383 9.58 21.85 4.31
C GLU A 383 8.74 23.13 4.15
N ASP A 384 7.72 23.08 3.30
CA ASP A 384 6.86 24.23 2.98
C ASP A 384 5.58 24.28 3.82
N PRO A 385 4.93 25.45 3.95
CA PRO A 385 3.75 25.67 4.80
C PRO A 385 2.46 25.08 4.21
N VAL A 386 2.49 23.92 3.60
CA VAL A 386 1.29 23.15 3.27
C VAL A 386 0.67 22.66 4.57
N ALA A 387 -0.59 23.00 4.81
CA ALA A 387 -1.28 22.64 6.04
C ALA A 387 -1.84 21.23 5.98
N GLU A 388 -2.38 20.85 4.83
CA GLU A 388 -3.07 19.59 4.62
C GLU A 388 -2.84 19.07 3.21
N VAL A 389 -2.45 17.81 3.13
CA VAL A 389 -2.34 17.04 1.90
C VAL A 389 -3.41 15.96 1.93
N PRO A 390 -4.31 15.89 0.95
CA PRO A 390 -5.36 14.89 0.93
C PRO A 390 -4.80 13.47 0.94
N SER A 391 -5.30 12.62 1.81
CA SER A 391 -4.89 11.22 1.90
C SER A 391 -5.13 10.44 0.59
N ASP A 392 -6.17 10.81 -0.15
CA ASP A 392 -6.48 10.23 -1.46
C ASP A 392 -5.42 10.58 -2.51
N PHE A 393 -4.89 11.81 -2.49
CA PHE A 393 -3.78 12.20 -3.35
C PHE A 393 -2.50 11.43 -3.01
N VAL A 394 -2.17 11.29 -1.74
CA VAL A 394 -1.01 10.50 -1.27
C VAL A 394 -1.11 9.06 -1.77
N LEU A 395 -2.32 8.49 -1.69
CA LEU A 395 -2.57 7.11 -2.12
C LEU A 395 -2.42 6.95 -3.65
N VAL A 396 -2.97 7.88 -4.43
CA VAL A 396 -2.83 7.89 -5.90
C VAL A 396 -1.36 8.09 -6.32
N ALA A 397 -0.66 9.02 -5.69
CA ALA A 397 0.77 9.25 -5.95
C ALA A 397 1.59 7.98 -5.66
N ARG A 398 1.28 7.26 -4.58
CA ARG A 398 1.90 5.97 -4.25
C ARG A 398 1.65 4.92 -5.35
N VAL A 399 0.41 4.82 -5.85
CA VAL A 399 0.10 3.89 -6.95
C VAL A 399 0.97 4.17 -8.16
N PHE A 400 1.03 5.43 -8.60
CA PHE A 400 1.88 5.80 -9.75
C PHE A 400 3.37 5.59 -9.48
N SER A 401 3.84 5.76 -8.24
CA SER A 401 5.22 5.44 -7.86
C SER A 401 5.53 3.95 -8.04
N PHE A 402 4.64 3.05 -7.61
CA PHE A 402 4.78 1.60 -7.85
C PHE A 402 4.80 1.26 -9.35
N LEU A 403 3.87 1.83 -10.12
CA LEU A 403 3.82 1.62 -11.57
C LEU A 403 5.09 2.09 -12.26
N SER A 404 5.64 3.23 -11.84
CA SER A 404 6.93 3.73 -12.32
C SER A 404 8.08 2.78 -11.97
N GLY A 405 8.09 2.22 -10.76
CA GLY A 405 9.08 1.21 -10.36
C GLY A 405 9.02 -0.05 -11.21
N ILE A 406 7.80 -0.53 -11.53
CA ILE A 406 7.60 -1.66 -12.46
C ILE A 406 8.10 -1.29 -13.87
N ALA A 407 7.72 -0.12 -14.38
CA ALA A 407 8.17 0.36 -15.69
C ALA A 407 9.70 0.44 -15.78
N HIS A 408 10.36 0.98 -14.75
CA HIS A 408 11.81 1.01 -14.67
C HIS A 408 12.44 -0.39 -14.69
N THR A 409 11.87 -1.33 -13.93
CA THR A 409 12.32 -2.74 -13.92
C THR A 409 12.22 -3.39 -15.30
N LEU A 410 11.17 -3.07 -16.05
CA LEU A 410 10.96 -3.52 -17.42
C LEU A 410 11.80 -2.76 -18.46
N GLY A 411 12.52 -1.70 -18.05
CA GLY A 411 13.32 -0.85 -18.94
C GLY A 411 12.47 0.07 -19.81
N SER A 412 11.29 0.45 -19.31
CA SER A 412 10.33 1.34 -19.95
C SER A 412 10.01 2.54 -19.06
N ARG A 413 9.12 3.42 -19.52
CA ARG A 413 8.65 4.61 -18.78
C ARG A 413 7.16 4.54 -18.56
N ALA A 414 6.72 4.87 -17.34
CA ALA A 414 5.31 4.99 -16.99
C ALA A 414 4.81 6.40 -17.36
N ASN A 415 4.05 6.53 -18.44
CA ASN A 415 3.53 7.80 -18.91
C ASN A 415 2.01 7.86 -18.77
N VAL A 416 1.52 8.63 -17.79
CA VAL A 416 0.09 8.80 -17.50
C VAL A 416 -0.64 9.48 -18.67
N LEU A 417 -0.02 10.46 -19.31
CA LEU A 417 -0.64 11.20 -20.42
C LEU A 417 -0.83 10.34 -21.66
N GLN A 418 0.15 9.50 -21.97
CA GLN A 418 0.04 8.53 -23.05
C GLN A 418 -1.09 7.53 -22.79
N ALA A 419 -1.19 7.05 -21.54
CA ALA A 419 -2.27 6.15 -21.13
C ALA A 419 -3.66 6.80 -21.21
N MET A 420 -3.77 8.11 -20.92
CA MET A 420 -5.02 8.86 -21.05
C MET A 420 -5.46 9.04 -22.52
N GLY A 421 -4.52 9.25 -23.44
CA GLY A 421 -4.81 9.38 -24.87
C GLY A 421 -5.41 8.09 -25.46
N ALA A 422 -5.11 6.95 -24.89
CA ALA A 422 -5.66 5.65 -25.32
C ALA A 422 -7.12 5.41 -24.83
N THR A 423 -7.59 6.17 -23.81
CA THR A 423 -8.97 6.03 -23.28
C THR A 423 -10.02 6.81 -24.07
N GLY A 424 -9.65 7.59 -25.08
CA GLY A 424 -10.51 8.50 -25.85
C GLY A 424 -11.01 7.96 -27.20
N ASN A 425 -10.78 6.69 -27.51
CA ASN A 425 -11.26 6.07 -28.76
C ASN A 425 -12.31 4.99 -28.49
#